data_dfe7bf94b0c527bd4aa24e0d72cb2cac
#
_entry.id   dfe7bf94b0c527bd4aa24e0d72cb2cac
#
_cell.length_a   1.000
_cell.length_b   1.000
_cell.length_c   1.000
_cell.angle_alpha   90.00
_cell.angle_beta   90.00
_cell.angle_gamma   90.00
#
_symmetry.space_group_name_H-M   'P 1'
#
loop_
_entity.id
_entity.type
_entity.pdbx_description
1 polymer ?
#
loop_
_entity_poly.entity_id
_entity_poly.type
_entity_poly.pdbx_seq_one_letter_code
_entity_poly.pdbx_strand_id
1 'polypeptide(L)'
;MVELDVPAEHLGLAQTFDRVPTFEFLISGLIGGGPPLVYVTGPDWEQVESALESDPSADVVASVDDASDGRWVVRLEFNQGIQTFQGIVSEHDGAILEASGADGRWSLKLLFHERAGVSECHAAFDDEDFAVSVTRVSPTDDSPNSQTPLTKTQYETIVKAHELGYFDVPRQVTLEELASELDISHQALSERLRRSHSALVSAELSNRIAPAGLDS
;
A
#
# COMPACT_ATOMS: atom_id res chain seq x y z
N MET A 1 1.29 -3.34 -12.82
CA MET A 1 1.45 -2.68 -11.52
C MET A 1 2.92 -2.49 -11.23
N VAL A 2 3.30 -1.33 -10.73
CA VAL A 2 4.69 -0.96 -10.42
C VAL A 2 4.73 -0.44 -8.99
N GLU A 3 5.72 -0.89 -8.22
CA GLU A 3 6.03 -0.35 -6.90
C GLU A 3 7.38 0.39 -7.01
N LEU A 4 7.46 1.56 -6.46
CA LEU A 4 8.65 2.40 -6.52
C LEU A 4 8.82 3.24 -5.27
N ASP A 5 10.07 3.58 -4.99
CA ASP A 5 10.46 4.44 -3.89
C ASP A 5 11.06 5.75 -4.40
N VAL A 6 10.67 6.85 -3.74
CA VAL A 6 11.16 8.20 -4.06
C VAL A 6 11.57 8.89 -2.76
N PRO A 7 12.72 9.59 -2.70
CA PRO A 7 13.08 10.40 -1.53
C PRO A 7 12.04 11.48 -1.25
N ALA A 8 11.74 11.72 0.02
CA ALA A 8 10.73 12.70 0.45
C ALA A 8 11.04 14.14 -0.01
N GLU A 9 12.31 14.48 -0.22
CA GLU A 9 12.76 15.76 -0.75
C GLU A 9 12.19 16.12 -2.13
N HIS A 10 11.84 15.11 -2.93
CA HIS A 10 11.24 15.29 -4.26
C HIS A 10 9.71 15.35 -4.24
N LEU A 11 9.06 14.66 -3.28
CA LEU A 11 7.60 14.56 -3.24
C LEU A 11 6.96 15.43 -2.16
N GLY A 12 7.62 15.58 -1.02
CA GLY A 12 7.15 16.32 0.12
C GLY A 12 7.33 15.59 1.44
N LEU A 13 7.07 16.29 2.53
CA LEU A 13 7.18 15.84 3.92
C LEU A 13 8.61 15.54 4.40
N ALA A 14 9.65 16.00 3.67
CA ALA A 14 11.04 15.79 4.07
C ALA A 14 11.35 16.44 5.44
N GLN A 15 10.88 17.66 5.69
CA GLN A 15 11.08 18.32 6.97
C GLN A 15 10.30 17.66 8.11
N THR A 16 9.14 17.09 7.80
CA THR A 16 8.35 16.32 8.77
C THR A 16 9.10 15.07 9.21
N PHE A 17 9.66 14.31 8.26
CA PHE A 17 10.50 13.14 8.58
C PHE A 17 11.75 13.52 9.39
N ASP A 18 12.41 14.63 9.05
CA ASP A 18 13.60 15.09 9.78
C ASP A 18 13.30 15.48 11.23
N ARG A 19 12.11 16.08 11.48
CA ARG A 19 11.70 16.51 12.82
C ARG A 19 11.13 15.38 13.66
N VAL A 20 10.44 14.44 13.03
CA VAL A 20 9.78 13.30 13.67
C VAL A 20 10.25 12.01 12.99
N PRO A 21 11.41 11.43 13.38
CA PRO A 21 11.99 10.26 12.71
C PRO A 21 11.09 9.02 12.70
N THR A 22 10.14 8.92 13.63
CA THR A 22 9.15 7.83 13.69
C THR A 22 7.84 8.17 12.99
N PHE A 23 7.82 9.29 12.23
CA PHE A 23 6.66 9.65 11.45
C PHE A 23 6.48 8.69 10.28
N GLU A 24 5.25 8.18 10.17
CA GLU A 24 4.84 7.37 9.03
C GLU A 24 3.49 7.87 8.53
N PHE A 25 3.22 7.67 7.25
CA PHE A 25 1.91 7.98 6.71
C PHE A 25 1.45 6.92 5.69
N LEU A 26 0.14 6.86 5.48
CA LEU A 26 -0.51 6.03 4.47
C LEU A 26 -1.65 6.80 3.81
N ILE A 27 -1.64 6.82 2.48
CA ILE A 27 -2.72 7.31 1.64
C ILE A 27 -3.25 6.11 0.85
N SER A 28 -4.50 5.73 1.08
CA SER A 28 -5.14 4.60 0.39
C SER A 28 -6.23 5.08 -0.54
N GLY A 29 -6.30 4.49 -1.72
CA GLY A 29 -7.25 4.82 -2.77
C GLY A 29 -6.63 5.63 -3.90
N LEU A 30 -7.41 5.88 -4.96
CA LEU A 30 -6.97 6.69 -6.09
C LEU A 30 -6.59 8.09 -5.62
N ILE A 31 -5.30 8.43 -5.78
CA ILE A 31 -4.79 9.75 -5.48
C ILE A 31 -4.99 10.62 -6.71
N GLY A 32 -5.96 11.52 -6.64
CA GLY A 32 -6.29 12.48 -7.68
C GLY A 32 -7.62 13.18 -7.41
N GLY A 33 -7.72 14.46 -7.75
CA GLY A 33 -8.97 15.20 -7.71
C GLY A 33 -9.29 15.97 -6.43
N GLY A 34 -8.36 16.07 -5.47
CA GLY A 34 -8.49 16.88 -4.24
C GLY A 34 -7.56 16.44 -3.13
N PRO A 35 -7.49 17.22 -2.03
CA PRO A 35 -6.64 16.87 -0.89
C PRO A 35 -7.00 15.51 -0.31
N PRO A 36 -6.07 14.53 -0.31
CA PRO A 36 -6.33 13.19 0.19
C PRO A 36 -6.50 13.17 1.72
N LEU A 37 -7.17 12.13 2.20
CA LEU A 37 -7.12 11.73 3.59
C LEU A 37 -5.86 10.89 3.81
N VAL A 38 -5.06 11.29 4.78
CA VAL A 38 -3.78 10.70 5.13
C VAL A 38 -3.86 10.15 6.54
N TYR A 39 -3.60 8.86 6.68
CA TYR A 39 -3.38 8.25 8.00
C TYR A 39 -1.94 8.52 8.41
N VAL A 40 -1.73 9.11 9.56
CA VAL A 40 -0.40 9.44 10.08
C VAL A 40 -0.17 8.79 11.43
N THR A 41 1.08 8.44 11.71
CA THR A 41 1.54 7.91 12.99
C THR A 41 2.79 8.66 13.45
N GLY A 42 3.09 8.60 14.75
CA GLY A 42 4.24 9.25 15.33
C GLY A 42 4.25 9.09 16.85
N PRO A 43 5.17 9.77 17.59
CA PRO A 43 5.30 9.62 19.02
C PRO A 43 4.10 10.21 19.78
N ASP A 44 3.60 11.36 19.35
CA ASP A 44 2.39 12.02 19.85
C ASP A 44 1.87 13.02 18.80
N TRP A 45 0.59 13.41 18.94
CA TRP A 45 -0.08 14.28 17.98
C TRP A 45 0.53 15.69 17.92
N GLU A 46 0.87 16.28 19.05
CA GLU A 46 1.37 17.67 19.12
C GLU A 46 2.68 17.81 18.31
N GLN A 47 3.57 16.81 18.39
CA GLN A 47 4.81 16.81 17.61
C GLN A 47 4.55 16.60 16.13
N VAL A 48 3.66 15.67 15.78
CA VAL A 48 3.30 15.39 14.36
C VAL A 48 2.62 16.59 13.73
N GLU A 49 1.63 17.18 14.40
CA GLU A 49 0.90 18.37 13.95
C GLU A 49 1.85 19.56 13.73
N SER A 50 2.69 19.86 14.71
CA SER A 50 3.68 20.95 14.62
C SER A 50 4.69 20.72 13.48
N ALA A 51 5.07 19.47 13.22
CA ALA A 51 5.98 19.13 12.11
C ALA A 51 5.28 19.35 10.77
N LEU A 52 4.05 18.86 10.60
CA LEU A 52 3.25 19.01 9.40
C LEU A 52 2.95 20.49 9.09
N GLU A 53 2.51 21.28 10.08
CA GLU A 53 2.23 22.71 9.92
C GLU A 53 3.46 23.54 9.53
N SER A 54 4.65 23.05 9.86
CA SER A 54 5.90 23.74 9.55
C SER A 54 6.52 23.26 8.24
N ASP A 55 6.01 22.20 7.62
CA ASP A 55 6.56 21.65 6.39
C ASP A 55 6.01 22.43 5.17
N PRO A 56 6.85 23.10 4.38
CA PRO A 56 6.41 23.93 3.27
C PRO A 56 5.86 23.10 2.08
N SER A 57 5.99 21.78 2.12
CA SER A 57 5.58 20.91 1.02
C SER A 57 4.12 20.45 1.10
N ALA A 58 3.44 20.69 2.25
CA ALA A 58 2.05 20.32 2.44
C ALA A 58 1.35 21.27 3.41
N ASP A 59 0.08 21.53 3.18
CA ASP A 59 -0.79 22.32 4.06
C ASP A 59 -1.82 21.41 4.73
N VAL A 60 -1.95 21.53 6.05
CA VAL A 60 -2.98 20.80 6.82
C VAL A 60 -4.33 21.50 6.62
N VAL A 61 -5.22 20.87 5.85
CA VAL A 61 -6.56 21.41 5.55
C VAL A 61 -7.55 21.11 6.66
N ALA A 62 -7.46 19.92 7.26
CA ALA A 62 -8.30 19.50 8.37
C ALA A 62 -7.63 18.34 9.12
N SER A 63 -7.82 18.27 10.42
CA SER A 63 -7.51 17.12 11.24
C SER A 63 -8.80 16.47 11.74
N VAL A 64 -8.85 15.15 11.76
CA VAL A 64 -9.95 14.38 12.35
C VAL A 64 -9.38 13.64 13.54
N ASP A 65 -9.81 14.07 14.72
CA ASP A 65 -9.44 13.41 15.98
C ASP A 65 -10.11 12.04 16.07
N ASP A 66 -9.39 11.00 15.71
CA ASP A 66 -9.74 9.65 16.16
C ASP A 66 -8.47 8.85 16.49
N ALA A 67 -7.89 9.14 17.64
CA ALA A 67 -6.71 8.47 18.15
C ALA A 67 -7.10 7.28 19.04
N SER A 68 -7.86 6.34 18.51
CA SER A 68 -8.14 5.11 19.27
C SER A 68 -6.95 4.14 19.32
N ASP A 69 -5.87 4.38 18.52
CA ASP A 69 -4.75 3.43 18.39
C ASP A 69 -3.41 4.10 18.00
N GLY A 70 -3.21 5.38 18.37
CA GLY A 70 -1.98 6.13 18.02
C GLY A 70 -1.88 6.46 16.53
N ARG A 71 -3.01 6.48 15.84
CA ARG A 71 -3.15 6.91 14.44
C ARG A 71 -4.07 8.11 14.36
N TRP A 72 -3.69 9.07 13.54
CA TRP A 72 -4.53 10.24 13.27
C TRP A 72 -4.87 10.30 11.80
N VAL A 73 -5.96 10.95 11.47
CA VAL A 73 -6.39 11.17 10.09
C VAL A 73 -6.35 12.65 9.81
N VAL A 74 -5.56 13.05 8.83
CA VAL A 74 -5.44 14.43 8.40
C VAL A 74 -5.80 14.56 6.93
N ARG A 75 -6.28 15.72 6.52
CA ARG A 75 -6.41 16.07 5.12
C ARG A 75 -5.24 17.00 4.77
N LEU A 76 -4.39 16.56 3.85
CA LEU A 76 -3.22 17.31 3.41
C LEU A 76 -3.41 17.79 1.97
N GLU A 77 -3.15 19.06 1.75
CA GLU A 77 -2.98 19.61 0.41
C GLU A 77 -1.48 19.68 0.13
N PHE A 78 -1.02 18.86 -0.81
CA PHE A 78 0.40 18.81 -1.18
C PHE A 78 0.73 19.86 -2.22
N ASN A 79 1.92 20.45 -2.07
CA ASN A 79 2.47 21.46 -2.99
C ASN A 79 3.16 20.78 -4.20
N GLN A 80 4.06 21.46 -4.87
CA GLN A 80 4.54 21.13 -6.23
C GLN A 80 5.05 19.70 -6.47
N GLY A 81 5.81 19.10 -5.54
CA GLY A 81 6.47 17.81 -5.78
C GLY A 81 5.53 16.68 -6.20
N ILE A 82 4.60 16.33 -5.32
CA ILE A 82 3.64 15.25 -5.62
C ILE A 82 2.69 15.61 -6.76
N GLN A 83 2.35 16.89 -6.97
CA GLN A 83 1.50 17.33 -8.08
C GLN A 83 2.19 17.12 -9.42
N THR A 84 3.48 17.46 -9.53
CA THR A 84 4.29 17.21 -10.74
C THR A 84 4.41 15.71 -10.99
N PHE A 85 4.74 14.94 -9.95
CA PHE A 85 4.82 13.49 -10.04
C PHE A 85 3.50 12.86 -10.52
N GLN A 86 2.38 13.29 -9.95
CA GLN A 86 1.04 12.83 -10.34
C GLN A 86 0.70 13.23 -11.78
N GLY A 87 1.09 14.42 -12.22
CA GLY A 87 0.96 14.89 -13.59
C GLY A 87 1.65 13.94 -14.57
N ILE A 88 2.92 13.61 -14.32
CA ILE A 88 3.70 12.68 -15.14
C ILE A 88 3.01 11.31 -15.20
N VAL A 89 2.61 10.76 -14.06
CA VAL A 89 1.91 9.46 -14.02
C VAL A 89 0.63 9.49 -14.86
N SER A 90 -0.16 10.58 -14.76
CA SER A 90 -1.42 10.73 -15.49
C SER A 90 -1.21 10.92 -17.00
N GLU A 91 -0.18 11.64 -17.41
CA GLU A 91 0.17 11.85 -18.84
C GLU A 91 0.54 10.55 -19.55
N HIS A 92 1.00 9.54 -18.80
CA HIS A 92 1.35 8.22 -19.32
C HIS A 92 0.29 7.15 -18.98
N ASP A 93 -0.98 7.55 -18.87
CA ASP A 93 -2.12 6.66 -18.57
C ASP A 93 -1.93 5.79 -17.30
N GLY A 94 -1.20 6.33 -16.33
CA GLY A 94 -0.99 5.72 -15.02
C GLY A 94 -1.93 6.27 -13.95
N ALA A 95 -2.08 5.53 -12.86
CA ALA A 95 -2.80 5.94 -11.67
C ALA A 95 -2.02 5.57 -10.41
N ILE A 96 -2.01 6.45 -9.41
CA ILE A 96 -1.43 6.17 -8.09
C ILE A 96 -2.53 5.52 -7.24
N LEU A 97 -2.34 4.26 -6.88
CA LEU A 97 -3.30 3.49 -6.09
C LEU A 97 -3.10 3.66 -4.58
N GLU A 98 -1.85 3.78 -4.18
CA GLU A 98 -1.45 3.86 -2.78
C GLU A 98 -0.14 4.62 -2.68
N ALA A 99 0.02 5.39 -1.62
CA ALA A 99 1.29 5.98 -1.23
C ALA A 99 1.47 5.82 0.27
N SER A 100 2.67 5.50 0.68
CA SER A 100 3.07 5.45 2.09
C SER A 100 4.43 6.11 2.26
N GLY A 101 4.75 6.50 3.48
CA GLY A 101 6.05 7.09 3.76
C GLY A 101 6.57 6.68 5.13
N ALA A 102 7.86 6.38 5.17
CA ALA A 102 8.64 6.08 6.35
C ALA A 102 10.12 6.40 6.06
N ASP A 103 10.89 6.68 7.08
CA ASP A 103 12.35 6.87 6.99
C ASP A 103 12.80 7.87 5.90
N GLY A 104 12.06 8.96 5.72
CA GLY A 104 12.36 9.99 4.72
C GLY A 104 12.13 9.58 3.26
N ARG A 105 11.38 8.52 3.02
CA ARG A 105 11.06 8.01 1.69
C ARG A 105 9.56 7.80 1.51
N TRP A 106 9.12 7.98 0.27
CA TRP A 106 7.80 7.58 -0.19
C TRP A 106 7.88 6.27 -0.93
N SER A 107 6.97 5.36 -0.62
CA SER A 107 6.73 4.13 -1.38
C SER A 107 5.39 4.26 -2.08
N LEU A 108 5.39 4.15 -3.41
CA LEU A 108 4.20 4.35 -4.23
C LEU A 108 3.86 3.08 -5.00
N LYS A 109 2.56 2.82 -5.12
CA LYS A 109 2.03 1.75 -5.93
C LYS A 109 1.25 2.34 -7.11
N LEU A 110 1.76 2.09 -8.31
CA LEU A 110 1.21 2.62 -9.55
C LEU A 110 0.56 1.51 -10.40
N LEU A 111 -0.51 1.87 -11.07
CA LEU A 111 -1.16 1.06 -12.08
C LEU A 111 -1.01 1.73 -13.44
N PHE A 112 -0.56 0.99 -14.44
CA PHE A 112 -0.52 1.41 -15.83
C PHE A 112 -1.36 0.46 -16.69
N HIS A 113 -2.01 1.01 -17.69
CA HIS A 113 -2.82 0.23 -18.63
C HIS A 113 -1.95 -0.64 -19.54
N GLU A 114 -0.81 -0.08 -19.97
CA GLU A 114 0.13 -0.75 -20.86
C GLU A 114 1.57 -0.70 -20.32
N ARG A 115 2.38 -1.68 -20.72
CA ARG A 115 3.79 -1.74 -20.30
C ARG A 115 4.62 -0.58 -20.89
N ALA A 116 4.24 -0.06 -22.05
CA ALA A 116 4.90 1.08 -22.66
C ALA A 116 4.86 2.31 -21.75
N GLY A 117 3.69 2.62 -21.16
CA GLY A 117 3.50 3.74 -20.23
C GLY A 117 4.43 3.69 -19.01
N VAL A 118 4.79 2.50 -18.54
CA VAL A 118 5.77 2.35 -17.42
C VAL A 118 7.15 2.88 -17.83
N SER A 119 7.62 2.54 -19.04
CA SER A 119 8.94 2.93 -19.51
C SER A 119 9.01 4.42 -19.86
N GLU A 120 7.94 4.96 -20.45
CA GLU A 120 7.81 6.37 -20.80
C GLU A 120 7.73 7.23 -19.53
N CYS A 121 6.92 6.81 -18.56
CA CYS A 121 6.81 7.47 -17.26
C CYS A 121 8.16 7.48 -16.50
N HIS A 122 8.91 6.38 -16.54
CA HIS A 122 10.24 6.32 -15.92
C HIS A 122 11.21 7.31 -16.57
N ALA A 123 11.23 7.40 -17.90
CA ALA A 123 12.07 8.38 -18.60
C ALA A 123 11.68 9.83 -18.24
N ALA A 124 10.38 10.12 -18.12
CA ALA A 124 9.91 11.43 -17.70
C ALA A 124 10.28 11.77 -16.24
N PHE A 125 10.34 10.79 -15.34
CA PHE A 125 10.84 10.99 -13.99
C PHE A 125 12.34 11.34 -13.98
N ASP A 126 13.13 10.68 -14.84
CA ASP A 126 14.56 10.99 -14.97
C ASP A 126 14.79 12.40 -15.53
N ASP A 127 13.95 12.85 -16.49
CA ASP A 127 14.03 14.20 -17.07
C ASP A 127 13.69 15.32 -16.05
N GLU A 128 12.85 15.04 -15.07
CA GLU A 128 12.44 15.97 -14.00
C GLU A 128 13.24 15.77 -12.70
N ASP A 129 14.35 15.03 -12.76
CA ASP A 129 15.25 14.77 -11.61
C ASP A 129 14.58 14.08 -10.41
N PHE A 130 13.47 13.36 -10.61
CA PHE A 130 12.95 12.49 -9.57
C PHE A 130 13.86 11.28 -9.40
N ALA A 131 14.46 11.12 -8.23
CA ALA A 131 15.33 9.98 -7.92
C ALA A 131 14.48 8.71 -7.63
N VAL A 132 13.80 8.22 -8.66
CA VAL A 132 12.89 7.06 -8.56
C VAL A 132 13.67 5.76 -8.53
N SER A 133 13.37 4.90 -7.57
CA SER A 133 13.88 3.53 -7.48
C SER A 133 12.73 2.55 -7.69
N VAL A 134 12.71 1.83 -8.80
CA VAL A 134 11.70 0.79 -9.04
C VAL A 134 12.04 -0.43 -8.20
N THR A 135 11.18 -0.73 -7.24
CA THR A 135 11.36 -1.86 -6.30
C THR A 135 10.69 -3.13 -6.81
N ARG A 136 9.60 -2.99 -7.59
CA ARG A 136 8.87 -4.13 -8.13
C ARG A 136 8.09 -3.77 -9.39
N VAL A 137 8.11 -4.69 -10.36
CA VAL A 137 7.22 -4.66 -11.52
C VAL A 137 6.46 -5.97 -11.58
N SER A 138 5.14 -5.91 -11.49
CA SER A 138 4.27 -7.08 -11.59
C SER A 138 3.32 -6.92 -12.78
N PRO A 139 3.07 -7.97 -13.58
CA PRO A 139 2.02 -7.90 -14.57
C PRO A 139 0.71 -7.53 -13.88
N THR A 140 -0.06 -6.68 -14.52
CA THR A 140 -1.46 -6.49 -14.14
C THR A 140 -2.17 -7.74 -14.66
N ASP A 141 -2.25 -8.77 -13.83
CA ASP A 141 -3.16 -9.87 -14.12
C ASP A 141 -4.56 -9.30 -13.97
N ASP A 142 -5.42 -9.43 -14.97
CA ASP A 142 -6.84 -9.03 -14.96
C ASP A 142 -7.66 -9.86 -13.94
N SER A 143 -6.96 -10.51 -13.05
CA SER A 143 -7.54 -11.26 -11.95
C SER A 143 -7.98 -10.27 -10.86
N PRO A 144 -9.22 -10.35 -10.34
CA PRO A 144 -9.66 -9.58 -9.17
C PRO A 144 -8.78 -9.79 -7.93
N ASN A 145 -7.70 -10.54 -8.08
CA ASN A 145 -6.72 -10.95 -7.08
C ASN A 145 -5.51 -10.02 -6.91
N SER A 146 -5.35 -8.97 -7.69
CA SER A 146 -4.17 -8.08 -7.59
C SER A 146 -4.10 -7.31 -6.25
N GLN A 147 -5.15 -7.35 -5.46
CA GLN A 147 -5.22 -6.76 -4.12
C GLN A 147 -4.91 -7.76 -2.99
N THR A 148 -4.66 -9.02 -3.30
CA THR A 148 -4.37 -10.04 -2.28
C THR A 148 -2.96 -10.58 -2.41
N PRO A 149 -2.28 -10.94 -1.30
CA PRO A 149 -0.95 -11.55 -1.32
C PRO A 149 -0.96 -12.99 -1.82
N LEU A 150 -2.10 -13.45 -2.36
CA LEU A 150 -2.32 -14.82 -2.80
C LEU A 150 -2.05 -14.98 -4.30
N THR A 151 -1.49 -16.11 -4.69
CA THR A 151 -1.50 -16.53 -6.09
C THR A 151 -2.95 -16.82 -6.53
N LYS A 152 -3.23 -16.78 -7.85
CA LYS A 152 -4.55 -17.08 -8.40
C LYS A 152 -5.13 -18.40 -7.84
N THR A 153 -4.33 -19.47 -7.87
CA THR A 153 -4.76 -20.78 -7.37
C THR A 153 -5.03 -20.79 -5.86
N GLN A 154 -4.26 -20.04 -5.08
CA GLN A 154 -4.48 -19.90 -3.64
C GLN A 154 -5.77 -19.13 -3.36
N TYR A 155 -6.01 -18.06 -4.08
CA TYR A 155 -7.23 -17.28 -3.95
C TYR A 155 -8.47 -18.10 -4.30
N GLU A 156 -8.49 -18.73 -5.48
CA GLU A 156 -9.59 -19.61 -5.89
C GLU A 156 -9.88 -20.70 -4.85
N THR A 157 -8.83 -21.24 -4.24
CA THR A 157 -8.99 -22.23 -3.15
C THR A 157 -9.62 -21.63 -1.90
N ILE A 158 -9.20 -20.43 -1.47
CA ILE A 158 -9.77 -19.74 -0.30
C ILE A 158 -11.22 -19.35 -0.57
N VAL A 159 -11.53 -18.81 -1.75
CA VAL A 159 -12.90 -18.44 -2.14
C VAL A 159 -13.80 -19.67 -2.11
N LYS A 160 -13.38 -20.77 -2.75
CA LYS A 160 -14.18 -22.01 -2.77
C LYS A 160 -14.37 -22.60 -1.37
N ALA A 161 -13.35 -22.57 -0.53
CA ALA A 161 -13.44 -23.00 0.87
C ALA A 161 -14.44 -22.14 1.67
N HIS A 162 -14.44 -20.82 1.41
CA HIS A 162 -15.40 -19.92 2.05
C HIS A 162 -16.84 -20.17 1.57
N GLU A 163 -17.05 -20.25 0.26
CA GLU A 163 -18.37 -20.51 -0.35
C GLU A 163 -19.01 -21.80 0.17
N LEU A 164 -18.21 -22.84 0.39
CA LEU A 164 -18.67 -24.13 0.89
C LEU A 164 -18.78 -24.20 2.41
N GLY A 165 -18.48 -23.10 3.12
CA GLY A 165 -18.59 -23.03 4.58
C GLY A 165 -17.49 -23.82 5.32
N TYR A 166 -16.33 -24.05 4.72
CA TYR A 166 -15.22 -24.71 5.38
C TYR A 166 -14.72 -23.96 6.62
N PHE A 167 -14.81 -22.61 6.58
CA PHE A 167 -14.41 -21.74 7.69
C PHE A 167 -15.54 -21.43 8.68
N ASP A 168 -16.74 -21.93 8.46
CA ASP A 168 -17.88 -21.69 9.35
C ASP A 168 -17.73 -22.43 10.69
N VAL A 169 -18.46 -21.95 11.68
CA VAL A 169 -18.58 -22.63 12.99
C VAL A 169 -20.06 -22.89 13.29
N PRO A 170 -20.54 -24.13 13.20
CA PRO A 170 -19.84 -25.36 12.79
C PRO A 170 -19.53 -25.40 11.30
N ARG A 171 -18.47 -26.11 10.90
CA ARG A 171 -18.10 -26.30 9.49
C ARG A 171 -19.21 -27.00 8.72
N GLN A 172 -19.45 -26.54 7.48
CA GLN A 172 -20.43 -27.14 6.58
C GLN A 172 -19.83 -28.25 5.72
N VAL A 173 -18.52 -28.21 5.46
CA VAL A 173 -17.77 -29.21 4.70
C VAL A 173 -16.48 -29.61 5.41
N THR A 174 -16.05 -30.85 5.20
CA THR A 174 -14.76 -31.38 5.67
C THR A 174 -13.64 -31.02 4.69
N LEU A 175 -12.39 -31.19 5.13
CA LEU A 175 -11.23 -30.99 4.25
C LEU A 175 -11.20 -32.02 3.10
N GLU A 176 -11.72 -33.24 3.33
CA GLU A 176 -11.81 -34.29 2.30
C GLU A 176 -12.85 -33.95 1.24
N GLU A 177 -14.02 -33.47 1.62
CA GLU A 177 -15.05 -33.01 0.70
C GLU A 177 -14.58 -31.82 -0.13
N LEU A 178 -13.92 -30.84 0.50
CA LEU A 178 -13.35 -29.68 -0.20
C LEU A 178 -12.24 -30.11 -1.18
N ALA A 179 -11.39 -31.06 -0.82
CA ALA A 179 -10.35 -31.59 -1.69
C ALA A 179 -10.94 -32.30 -2.93
N SER A 180 -12.01 -33.07 -2.73
CA SER A 180 -12.77 -33.71 -3.82
C SER A 180 -13.40 -32.69 -4.76
N GLU A 181 -13.98 -31.62 -4.22
CA GLU A 181 -14.58 -30.53 -5.00
C GLU A 181 -13.56 -29.78 -5.87
N LEU A 182 -12.31 -29.66 -5.40
CA LEU A 182 -11.21 -29.01 -6.10
C LEU A 182 -10.38 -29.96 -6.96
N ASP A 183 -10.74 -31.24 -7.02
CA ASP A 183 -10.03 -32.32 -7.74
C ASP A 183 -8.53 -32.39 -7.41
N ILE A 184 -8.21 -32.28 -6.11
CA ILE A 184 -6.84 -32.38 -5.59
C ILE A 184 -6.77 -33.30 -4.38
N SER A 185 -5.57 -33.77 -4.06
CA SER A 185 -5.38 -34.60 -2.86
C SER A 185 -5.60 -33.77 -1.57
N HIS A 186 -6.06 -34.44 -0.52
CA HIS A 186 -6.20 -33.87 0.83
C HIS A 186 -4.90 -33.19 1.31
N GLN A 187 -3.75 -33.84 1.04
CA GLN A 187 -2.45 -33.29 1.43
C GLN A 187 -2.12 -32.01 0.65
N ALA A 188 -2.37 -31.99 -0.67
CA ALA A 188 -2.15 -30.81 -1.50
C ALA A 188 -3.04 -29.63 -1.08
N LEU A 189 -4.32 -29.90 -0.74
CA LEU A 189 -5.23 -28.89 -0.23
C LEU A 189 -4.78 -28.34 1.11
N SER A 190 -4.42 -29.20 2.04
CA SER A 190 -3.93 -28.78 3.37
C SER A 190 -2.70 -27.87 3.26
N GLU A 191 -1.75 -28.22 2.41
CA GLU A 191 -0.54 -27.41 2.19
C GLU A 191 -0.88 -26.09 1.50
N ARG A 192 -1.80 -26.09 0.51
CA ARG A 192 -2.23 -24.87 -0.18
C ARG A 192 -2.94 -23.90 0.76
N LEU A 193 -3.87 -24.38 1.59
CA LEU A 193 -4.54 -23.57 2.61
C LEU A 193 -3.54 -22.99 3.61
N ARG A 194 -2.58 -23.79 4.08
CA ARG A 194 -1.57 -23.32 5.02
C ARG A 194 -0.72 -22.19 4.41
N ARG A 195 -0.27 -22.34 3.15
CA ARG A 195 0.48 -21.28 2.45
C ARG A 195 -0.36 -20.02 2.23
N SER A 196 -1.65 -20.19 1.90
CA SER A 196 -2.57 -19.07 1.73
C SER A 196 -2.77 -18.30 3.04
N HIS A 197 -3.02 -19.02 4.14
CA HIS A 197 -3.15 -18.38 5.45
C HIS A 197 -1.85 -17.66 5.87
N SER A 198 -0.69 -18.28 5.65
CA SER A 198 0.60 -17.65 5.94
C SER A 198 0.78 -16.35 5.16
N ALA A 199 0.44 -16.35 3.87
CA ALA A 199 0.55 -15.15 3.04
C ALA A 199 -0.40 -14.03 3.51
N LEU A 200 -1.67 -14.35 3.80
CA LEU A 200 -2.64 -13.40 4.31
C LEU A 200 -2.22 -12.82 5.67
N VAL A 201 -1.81 -13.68 6.60
CA VAL A 201 -1.34 -13.24 7.92
C VAL A 201 -0.11 -12.37 7.82
N SER A 202 0.87 -12.76 6.98
CA SER A 202 2.09 -11.96 6.78
C SER A 202 1.76 -10.58 6.19
N ALA A 203 0.87 -10.51 5.21
CA ALA A 203 0.45 -9.24 4.62
C ALA A 203 -0.28 -8.35 5.64
N GLU A 204 -1.22 -8.93 6.40
CA GLU A 204 -1.95 -8.19 7.43
C GLU A 204 -1.03 -7.72 8.56
N LEU A 205 -0.09 -8.54 8.99
CA LEU A 205 0.89 -8.17 10.00
C LEU A 205 1.86 -7.10 9.46
N SER A 206 2.30 -7.21 8.22
CA SER A 206 3.15 -6.18 7.59
C SER A 206 2.43 -4.84 7.43
N ASN A 207 1.12 -4.86 7.16
CA ASN A 207 0.30 -3.65 7.11
C ASN A 207 0.03 -3.04 8.51
N ARG A 208 0.14 -3.84 9.57
CA ARG A 208 -0.07 -3.39 10.96
C ARG A 208 1.23 -3.18 11.72
N ILE A 209 2.29 -3.86 11.33
CA ILE A 209 3.63 -3.76 11.87
C ILE A 209 4.46 -3.08 10.79
N ALA A 210 4.28 -1.77 10.58
CA ALA A 210 5.40 -0.95 10.21
C ALA A 210 6.40 -1.09 11.35
N PRO A 211 7.69 -1.34 11.12
CA PRO A 211 8.58 -1.82 12.16
C PRO A 211 8.75 -0.79 13.27
N ALA A 212 8.12 -1.05 14.41
CA ALA A 212 8.67 -0.57 15.64
C ALA A 212 10.03 -1.28 15.76
N GLY A 213 11.10 -0.50 15.59
CA GLY A 213 12.47 -0.98 15.62
C GLY A 213 12.71 -1.96 16.76
N LEU A 214 13.03 -3.18 16.41
CA LEU A 214 13.72 -4.12 17.30
C LEU A 214 15.20 -3.94 17.05
N ASP A 215 15.78 -2.95 17.70
CA ASP A 215 17.20 -2.93 18.01
C ASP A 215 17.41 -3.49 19.40
N SER A 216 18.17 -4.58 19.43
CA SER A 216 18.89 -5.06 20.59
C SER A 216 20.37 -4.99 20.33
#